data_07d308eb1667a1222f02c2c5ca31d5ea
#
_entry.id   07d308eb1667a1222f02c2c5ca31d5ea
#
_cell.length_a   1.000
_cell.length_b   1.000
_cell.length_c   1.000
_cell.angle_alpha   90.00
_cell.angle_beta   90.00
_cell.angle_gamma   90.00
#
_symmetry.space_group_name_H-M   'P 1'
#
loop_
_entity.id
_entity.type
_entity.pdbx_description
1 polymer ?
#
loop_
_entity_poly.entity_id
_entity_poly.type
_entity_poly.pdbx_seq_one_letter_code
_entity_poly.pdbx_strand_id
1 'polypeptide(L)'
;LQTLFRSDEWLSTLKKYSKKPFKATVIAPSAVSLIYKDEIPGYSKNQFIKDLVNECAKDVKKCIASGATEVGMDMTEATYAMKVDKTGKVLKDMVGLVDLVCDQLSSEELNKVTLHTCFGADNFTNHNYSNYQDVYPALLKSKIKNFHLPFASLGEANFEEVLKCIKNNLNGKFVYLGFVSHLAKDVETPKRIAERIELANGILGFTPGVSECCGYSPFCNDLTTTREWAFEKIRARTEGTKLAASKIKLN
;
A
#
# COMPACT_ATOMS: atom_id res chain seq x y z
N LEU A 1 3.24 -25.17 -3.85
CA LEU A 1 3.25 -24.20 -2.76
C LEU A 1 1.84 -24.05 -2.20
N GLN A 2 1.70 -24.01 -0.88
CA GLN A 2 0.44 -23.70 -0.20
C GLN A 2 0.73 -22.75 0.95
N THR A 3 0.00 -21.64 1.02
CA THR A 3 0.13 -20.73 2.15
C THR A 3 -0.56 -21.30 3.39
N LEU A 4 0.10 -21.23 4.54
CA LEU A 4 -0.46 -21.69 5.84
C LEU A 4 -1.48 -20.70 6.38
N PHE A 5 -1.32 -19.40 6.10
CA PHE A 5 -2.21 -18.34 6.55
C PHE A 5 -2.80 -17.64 5.34
N ARG A 6 -4.14 -17.65 5.26
CA ARG A 6 -4.87 -17.02 4.18
C ARG A 6 -5.72 -15.89 4.72
N SER A 7 -5.65 -14.75 4.07
CA SER A 7 -6.37 -13.54 4.50
C SER A 7 -7.88 -13.72 4.50
N ASP A 8 -8.43 -14.57 3.62
CA ASP A 8 -9.86 -14.84 3.53
C ASP A 8 -10.44 -15.49 4.80
N GLU A 9 -9.63 -16.24 5.55
CA GLU A 9 -10.08 -16.93 6.79
C GLU A 9 -10.43 -15.94 7.90
N TRP A 10 -9.74 -14.81 7.97
CA TRP A 10 -9.99 -13.77 8.97
C TRP A 10 -11.22 -12.92 8.67
N LEU A 11 -11.67 -12.87 7.40
CA LEU A 11 -12.78 -12.03 6.98
C LEU A 11 -14.12 -12.46 7.59
N SER A 12 -14.30 -13.76 7.84
CA SER A 12 -15.48 -14.28 8.51
C SER A 12 -15.62 -13.73 9.94
N THR A 13 -14.50 -13.57 10.63
CA THR A 13 -14.45 -12.97 11.96
C THR A 13 -14.66 -11.46 11.88
N LEU A 14 -14.01 -10.78 10.94
CA LEU A 14 -14.14 -9.33 10.76
C LEU A 14 -15.59 -8.92 10.47
N LYS A 15 -16.30 -9.68 9.64
CA LYS A 15 -17.72 -9.45 9.33
C LYS A 15 -18.63 -9.40 10.55
N LYS A 16 -18.32 -10.13 11.61
CA LYS A 16 -19.11 -10.13 12.85
C LYS A 16 -19.03 -8.79 13.58
N TYR A 17 -17.95 -8.05 13.40
CA TYR A 17 -17.66 -6.82 14.13
C TYR A 17 -17.78 -5.56 13.27
N SER A 18 -17.58 -5.66 11.96
CA SER A 18 -17.64 -4.51 11.07
C SER A 18 -19.02 -4.33 10.46
N LYS A 19 -19.58 -3.13 10.63
CA LYS A 19 -20.79 -2.64 9.91
C LYS A 19 -20.45 -1.82 8.67
N LYS A 20 -19.17 -1.65 8.37
CA LYS A 20 -18.66 -0.85 7.26
C LYS A 20 -17.97 -1.76 6.24
N PRO A 21 -17.88 -1.32 4.98
CA PRO A 21 -17.01 -1.97 4.01
C PRO A 21 -15.60 -2.16 4.59
N PHE A 22 -14.96 -3.26 4.25
CA PHE A 22 -13.63 -3.58 4.75
C PHE A 22 -12.70 -4.01 3.63
N LYS A 23 -11.43 -3.74 3.84
CA LYS A 23 -10.32 -4.11 2.99
C LYS A 23 -9.62 -5.34 3.58
N ALA A 24 -9.29 -6.30 2.73
CA ALA A 24 -8.35 -7.37 3.06
C ALA A 24 -6.94 -6.96 2.62
N THR A 25 -5.92 -7.59 3.17
CA THR A 25 -4.53 -7.41 2.74
C THR A 25 -3.92 -8.78 2.47
N VAL A 26 -3.22 -8.89 1.33
CA VAL A 26 -2.42 -10.05 0.95
C VAL A 26 -0.98 -9.60 0.67
N ILE A 27 -0.02 -10.49 0.88
CA ILE A 27 1.38 -10.18 0.59
C ILE A 27 1.58 -10.27 -0.93
N ALA A 28 2.23 -9.28 -1.53
CA ALA A 28 2.61 -9.32 -2.95
C ALA A 28 3.62 -10.44 -3.22
N PRO A 29 3.58 -11.08 -4.40
CA PRO A 29 4.51 -12.16 -4.73
C PRO A 29 5.96 -11.69 -4.77
N SER A 30 6.22 -10.43 -5.07
CA SER A 30 7.55 -9.82 -5.06
C SER A 30 8.23 -9.92 -3.69
N ALA A 31 7.50 -9.65 -2.59
CA ALA A 31 8.04 -9.75 -1.23
C ALA A 31 8.47 -11.18 -0.90
N VAL A 32 7.57 -12.15 -1.13
CA VAL A 32 7.83 -13.57 -0.82
C VAL A 32 8.91 -14.16 -1.74
N SER A 33 9.06 -13.63 -2.96
CA SER A 33 10.10 -14.11 -3.90
C SER A 33 11.52 -13.95 -3.38
N LEU A 34 11.73 -13.01 -2.44
CA LEU A 34 13.02 -12.72 -1.86
C LEU A 34 13.52 -13.79 -0.86
N ILE A 35 12.60 -14.58 -0.29
CA ILE A 35 12.95 -15.59 0.71
C ILE A 35 13.45 -16.90 0.11
N TYR A 36 13.17 -17.17 -1.17
CA TYR A 36 13.66 -18.35 -1.86
C TYR A 36 15.01 -18.03 -2.53
N LYS A 37 16.09 -18.18 -1.78
CA LYS A 37 17.45 -17.84 -2.23
C LYS A 37 18.09 -18.97 -3.01
N ASP A 38 18.06 -20.18 -2.44
CA ASP A 38 18.73 -21.37 -2.97
C ASP A 38 17.68 -22.35 -3.49
N GLU A 39 17.93 -22.91 -4.68
CA GLU A 39 17.02 -23.89 -5.27
C GLU A 39 17.04 -25.20 -4.49
N ILE A 40 15.85 -25.73 -4.21
CA ILE A 40 15.68 -27.05 -3.63
C ILE A 40 15.69 -28.09 -4.77
N PRO A 41 16.38 -29.23 -4.62
CA PRO A 41 16.35 -30.30 -5.63
C PRO A 41 14.92 -30.68 -6.04
N GLY A 42 14.63 -30.61 -7.34
CA GLY A 42 13.31 -30.90 -7.89
C GLY A 42 12.30 -29.74 -7.85
N TYR A 43 12.68 -28.59 -7.31
CA TYR A 43 11.80 -27.40 -7.23
C TYR A 43 12.57 -26.12 -7.57
N SER A 44 12.55 -25.76 -8.86
CA SER A 44 13.32 -24.62 -9.38
C SER A 44 12.75 -23.28 -8.94
N LYS A 45 13.59 -22.23 -8.99
CA LYS A 45 13.17 -20.85 -8.76
C LYS A 45 11.99 -20.44 -9.66
N ASN A 46 12.02 -20.84 -10.93
CA ASN A 46 10.94 -20.53 -11.86
C ASN A 46 9.61 -21.20 -11.44
N GLN A 47 9.67 -22.45 -10.99
CA GLN A 47 8.49 -23.14 -10.49
C GLN A 47 7.95 -22.49 -9.22
N PHE A 48 8.84 -22.11 -8.29
CA PHE A 48 8.48 -21.39 -7.09
C PHE A 48 7.76 -20.07 -7.40
N ILE A 49 8.31 -19.26 -8.32
CA ILE A 49 7.70 -17.98 -8.74
C ILE A 49 6.32 -18.20 -9.35
N LYS A 50 6.19 -19.20 -10.22
CA LYS A 50 4.89 -19.54 -10.84
C LYS A 50 3.83 -19.90 -9.79
N ASP A 51 4.21 -20.77 -8.86
CA ASP A 51 3.31 -21.19 -7.78
C ASP A 51 2.94 -20.03 -6.86
N LEU A 52 3.91 -19.18 -6.54
CA LEU A 52 3.71 -18.01 -5.70
C LEU A 52 2.73 -17.00 -6.32
N VAL A 53 2.87 -16.71 -7.61
CA VAL A 53 1.94 -15.86 -8.36
C VAL A 53 0.54 -16.47 -8.36
N ASN A 54 0.41 -17.78 -8.59
CA ASN A 54 -0.86 -18.48 -8.56
C ASN A 54 -1.53 -18.44 -7.17
N GLU A 55 -0.76 -18.65 -6.10
CA GLU A 55 -1.31 -18.58 -4.73
C GLU A 55 -1.76 -17.16 -4.38
N CYS A 56 -0.98 -16.15 -4.73
CA CYS A 56 -1.38 -14.75 -4.51
C CYS A 56 -2.69 -14.41 -5.26
N ALA A 57 -2.82 -14.81 -6.53
CA ALA A 57 -4.05 -14.61 -7.28
C ALA A 57 -5.26 -15.32 -6.66
N LYS A 58 -5.07 -16.54 -6.14
CA LYS A 58 -6.12 -17.27 -5.41
C LYS A 58 -6.53 -16.55 -4.13
N ASP A 59 -5.57 -16.03 -3.36
CA ASP A 59 -5.85 -15.31 -2.13
C ASP A 59 -6.66 -14.03 -2.41
N VAL A 60 -6.27 -13.26 -3.43
CA VAL A 60 -7.03 -12.08 -3.88
C VAL A 60 -8.48 -12.47 -4.20
N LYS A 61 -8.68 -13.49 -5.05
CA LYS A 61 -10.02 -13.95 -5.45
C LYS A 61 -10.85 -14.42 -4.25
N LYS A 62 -10.26 -15.16 -3.32
CA LYS A 62 -10.95 -15.64 -2.12
C LYS A 62 -11.34 -14.49 -1.19
N CYS A 63 -10.48 -13.51 -1.02
CA CYS A 63 -10.81 -12.31 -0.23
C CYS A 63 -12.02 -11.57 -0.83
N ILE A 64 -12.05 -11.39 -2.16
CA ILE A 64 -13.18 -10.76 -2.87
C ILE A 64 -14.46 -11.60 -2.70
N ALA A 65 -14.38 -12.91 -2.94
CA ALA A 65 -15.50 -13.83 -2.79
C ALA A 65 -16.02 -13.86 -1.33
N SER A 66 -15.13 -13.69 -0.35
CA SER A 66 -15.48 -13.58 1.08
C SER A 66 -16.05 -12.21 1.44
N GLY A 67 -16.21 -11.27 0.49
CA GLY A 67 -16.91 -10.01 0.66
C GLY A 67 -16.01 -8.84 1.04
N ALA A 68 -14.70 -8.92 0.86
CA ALA A 68 -13.85 -7.75 0.88
C ALA A 68 -14.25 -6.82 -0.28
N THR A 69 -14.43 -5.54 0.02
CA THR A 69 -14.73 -4.52 -1.01
C THR A 69 -13.48 -4.11 -1.76
N GLU A 70 -12.32 -4.29 -1.14
CA GLU A 70 -11.00 -4.03 -1.69
C GLU A 70 -9.99 -5.02 -1.13
N VAL A 71 -8.98 -5.37 -1.93
CA VAL A 71 -7.85 -6.20 -1.52
C VAL A 71 -6.55 -5.44 -1.77
N GLY A 72 -5.83 -5.13 -0.70
CA GLY A 72 -4.49 -4.55 -0.79
C GLY A 72 -3.44 -5.62 -1.03
N MET A 73 -2.68 -5.51 -2.10
CA MET A 73 -1.41 -6.23 -2.25
C MET A 73 -0.30 -5.42 -1.61
N ASP A 74 0.41 -6.03 -0.67
CA ASP A 74 1.44 -5.36 0.11
C ASP A 74 2.83 -5.60 -0.50
N MET A 75 3.39 -4.56 -1.13
CA MET A 75 4.69 -4.53 -1.80
C MET A 75 5.62 -3.57 -1.06
N THR A 76 5.93 -3.86 0.19
CA THR A 76 6.74 -2.99 1.06
C THR A 76 8.18 -2.86 0.61
N GLU A 77 8.69 -3.83 -0.15
CA GLU A 77 10.07 -3.91 -0.63
C GLU A 77 10.36 -3.00 -1.85
N ALA A 78 9.38 -2.33 -2.44
CA ALA A 78 9.57 -1.52 -3.65
C ALA A 78 10.62 -0.42 -3.46
N THR A 79 10.59 0.25 -2.31
CA THR A 79 11.58 1.29 -1.99
C THR A 79 12.96 0.69 -1.70
N TYR A 80 13.01 -0.49 -1.06
CA TYR A 80 14.24 -1.21 -0.83
C TYR A 80 14.90 -1.69 -2.14
N ALA A 81 14.10 -2.10 -3.12
CA ALA A 81 14.59 -2.49 -4.45
C ALA A 81 15.45 -1.39 -5.08
N MET A 82 15.02 -0.14 -4.99
CA MET A 82 15.79 1.02 -5.49
C MET A 82 17.00 1.36 -4.64
N LYS A 83 17.01 0.98 -3.37
CA LYS A 83 18.20 1.12 -2.51
C LYS A 83 19.31 0.18 -2.94
N VAL A 84 18.98 -1.07 -3.28
CA VAL A 84 19.95 -2.10 -3.65
C VAL A 84 20.34 -2.09 -5.13
N ASP A 85 19.44 -1.63 -5.99
CA ASP A 85 19.67 -1.54 -7.44
C ASP A 85 19.19 -0.18 -7.99
N LYS A 86 20.13 0.73 -8.19
CA LYS A 86 19.89 2.07 -8.73
C LYS A 86 19.50 2.07 -10.21
N THR A 87 19.68 0.96 -10.92
CA THR A 87 19.24 0.86 -12.33
C THR A 87 17.73 0.71 -12.46
N GLY A 88 17.05 0.35 -11.35
CA GLY A 88 15.62 0.10 -11.30
C GLY A 88 15.20 -1.24 -11.92
N LYS A 89 16.15 -2.09 -12.34
CA LYS A 89 15.83 -3.40 -12.91
C LYS A 89 15.11 -4.29 -11.89
N VAL A 90 15.63 -4.35 -10.65
CA VAL A 90 15.02 -5.15 -9.58
C VAL A 90 13.59 -4.69 -9.30
N LEU A 91 13.35 -3.39 -9.20
CA LEU A 91 12.00 -2.85 -9.00
C LEU A 91 11.07 -3.22 -10.18
N LYS A 92 11.55 -3.09 -11.42
CA LYS A 92 10.79 -3.47 -12.60
C LYS A 92 10.42 -4.96 -12.62
N ASP A 93 11.36 -5.82 -12.27
CA ASP A 93 11.14 -7.27 -12.19
C ASP A 93 10.09 -7.59 -11.11
N MET A 94 10.15 -6.94 -9.96
CA MET A 94 9.16 -7.07 -8.87
C MET A 94 7.75 -6.60 -9.29
N VAL A 95 7.66 -5.45 -9.96
CA VAL A 95 6.38 -4.97 -10.53
C VAL A 95 5.84 -5.98 -11.55
N GLY A 96 6.71 -6.59 -12.34
CA GLY A 96 6.34 -7.67 -13.27
C GLY A 96 5.67 -8.85 -12.58
N LEU A 97 6.12 -9.24 -11.37
CA LEU A 97 5.45 -10.31 -10.60
C LEU A 97 4.04 -9.92 -10.16
N VAL A 98 3.84 -8.67 -9.77
CA VAL A 98 2.49 -8.14 -9.45
C VAL A 98 1.61 -8.17 -10.71
N ASP A 99 2.14 -7.78 -11.85
CA ASP A 99 1.40 -7.78 -13.12
C ASP A 99 1.00 -9.18 -13.58
N LEU A 100 1.81 -10.21 -13.27
CA LEU A 100 1.43 -11.61 -13.51
C LEU A 100 0.24 -12.06 -12.64
N VAL A 101 0.09 -11.52 -11.43
CA VAL A 101 -1.13 -11.74 -10.63
C VAL A 101 -2.32 -11.04 -11.27
N CYS A 102 -2.14 -9.81 -11.75
CA CYS A 102 -3.21 -9.06 -12.43
C CYS A 102 -3.74 -9.80 -13.67
N ASP A 103 -2.86 -10.47 -14.41
CA ASP A 103 -3.24 -11.26 -15.59
C ASP A 103 -4.18 -12.45 -15.29
N GLN A 104 -4.24 -12.88 -14.03
CA GLN A 104 -5.12 -13.95 -13.58
C GLN A 104 -6.46 -13.45 -13.02
N LEU A 105 -6.64 -12.13 -12.92
CA LEU A 105 -7.84 -11.49 -12.39
C LEU A 105 -8.76 -11.01 -13.51
N SER A 106 -10.06 -11.11 -13.31
CA SER A 106 -11.02 -10.43 -14.18
C SER A 106 -10.93 -8.92 -14.03
N SER A 107 -11.47 -8.18 -15.00
CA SER A 107 -11.50 -6.70 -14.91
C SER A 107 -12.24 -6.20 -13.67
N GLU A 108 -13.28 -6.91 -13.22
CA GLU A 108 -14.02 -6.56 -11.99
C GLU A 108 -13.18 -6.80 -10.74
N GLU A 109 -12.50 -7.95 -10.66
CA GLU A 109 -11.60 -8.26 -9.56
C GLU A 109 -10.43 -7.27 -9.51
N LEU A 110 -9.82 -6.95 -10.65
CA LEU A 110 -8.70 -5.99 -10.73
C LEU A 110 -9.09 -4.58 -10.28
N ASN A 111 -10.33 -4.16 -10.50
CA ASN A 111 -10.84 -2.88 -9.99
C ASN A 111 -10.90 -2.81 -8.45
N LYS A 112 -10.93 -3.96 -7.78
CA LYS A 112 -10.94 -4.07 -6.32
C LYS A 112 -9.54 -4.24 -5.71
N VAL A 113 -8.49 -4.26 -6.54
CA VAL A 113 -7.12 -4.44 -6.05
C VAL A 113 -6.39 -3.11 -5.93
N THR A 114 -5.72 -2.93 -4.80
CA THR A 114 -4.85 -1.77 -4.51
C THR A 114 -3.44 -2.27 -4.25
N LEU A 115 -2.44 -1.66 -4.85
CA LEU A 115 -1.03 -1.93 -4.54
C LEU A 115 -0.55 -0.96 -3.46
N HIS A 116 -0.09 -1.48 -2.33
CA HIS A 116 0.54 -0.69 -1.27
C HIS A 116 2.05 -0.79 -1.34
N THR A 117 2.73 0.33 -1.11
CA THR A 117 4.14 0.39 -0.77
C THR A 117 4.38 1.34 0.39
N CYS A 118 5.47 1.15 1.11
CA CYS A 118 5.90 2.06 2.19
C CYS A 118 7.43 2.04 2.33
N PHE A 119 7.94 2.74 3.34
CA PHE A 119 9.38 2.81 3.66
C PHE A 119 9.76 1.91 4.84
N GLY A 120 8.91 0.98 5.20
CA GLY A 120 8.99 0.15 6.39
C GLY A 120 7.89 0.50 7.38
N ALA A 121 7.43 -0.50 8.14
CA ALA A 121 6.25 -0.39 8.98
C ALA A 121 6.54 0.08 10.41
N ASP A 122 7.80 0.10 10.81
CA ASP A 122 8.27 0.54 12.12
C ASP A 122 9.68 1.16 12.04
N ASN A 123 10.20 1.60 13.18
CA ASN A 123 11.53 2.20 13.23
C ASN A 123 12.68 1.22 12.91
N PHE A 124 12.45 -0.09 12.98
CA PHE A 124 13.46 -1.12 12.69
C PHE A 124 13.49 -1.47 11.21
N THR A 125 12.32 -1.52 10.58
CA THR A 125 12.20 -1.85 9.15
C THR A 125 12.28 -0.64 8.24
N ASN A 126 12.22 0.57 8.81
CA ASN A 126 12.43 1.80 8.06
C ASN A 126 13.86 1.90 7.57
N HIS A 127 14.06 1.75 6.27
CA HIS A 127 15.38 1.82 5.62
C HIS A 127 15.79 3.22 5.17
N ASN A 128 15.06 4.27 5.57
CA ASN A 128 15.33 5.69 5.28
C ASN A 128 15.55 6.02 3.79
N TYR A 129 14.97 5.21 2.90
CA TYR A 129 15.02 5.44 1.47
C TYR A 129 13.71 6.10 1.01
N SER A 130 13.76 7.39 0.81
CA SER A 130 12.60 8.22 0.49
C SER A 130 12.56 8.73 -0.95
N ASN A 131 13.33 8.12 -1.86
CA ASN A 131 13.35 8.55 -3.26
C ASN A 131 12.09 8.06 -4.01
N TYR A 132 10.98 8.75 -3.78
CA TYR A 132 9.70 8.51 -4.46
C TYR A 132 9.77 8.79 -5.97
N GLN A 133 10.69 9.66 -6.40
CA GLN A 133 10.84 10.04 -7.83
C GLN A 133 11.26 8.85 -8.69
N ASP A 134 12.04 7.92 -8.14
CA ASP A 134 12.41 6.70 -8.83
C ASP A 134 11.37 5.59 -8.68
N VAL A 135 10.70 5.52 -7.52
CA VAL A 135 9.78 4.44 -7.16
C VAL A 135 8.40 4.62 -7.76
N TYR A 136 7.77 5.79 -7.59
CA TYR A 136 6.37 5.99 -7.99
C TYR A 136 6.14 5.88 -9.49
N PRO A 137 6.99 6.45 -10.38
CA PRO A 137 6.82 6.27 -11.82
C PRO A 137 6.90 4.81 -12.26
N ALA A 138 7.73 3.99 -11.60
CA ALA A 138 7.84 2.58 -11.91
C ALA A 138 6.60 1.79 -11.45
N LEU A 139 6.12 2.04 -10.22
CA LEU A 139 4.91 1.42 -9.68
C LEU A 139 3.67 1.79 -10.50
N LEU A 140 3.51 3.06 -10.84
CA LEU A 140 2.37 3.58 -11.59
C LEU A 140 2.31 3.08 -13.05
N LYS A 141 3.32 2.35 -13.55
CA LYS A 141 3.28 1.63 -14.82
C LYS A 141 2.63 0.23 -14.71
N SER A 142 2.49 -0.34 -13.51
CA SER A 142 1.84 -1.62 -13.29
C SER A 142 0.40 -1.64 -13.85
N LYS A 143 -0.14 -2.83 -14.11
CA LYS A 143 -1.55 -3.04 -14.50
C LYS A 143 -2.55 -2.69 -13.40
N ILE A 144 -2.11 -2.57 -12.16
CA ILE A 144 -2.93 -2.11 -11.02
C ILE A 144 -3.53 -0.74 -11.30
N LYS A 145 -4.78 -0.55 -10.88
CA LYS A 145 -5.51 0.71 -11.07
C LYS A 145 -5.52 1.60 -9.83
N ASN A 146 -5.41 1.02 -8.64
CA ASN A 146 -5.47 1.74 -7.37
C ASN A 146 -4.15 1.55 -6.60
N PHE A 147 -3.63 2.63 -6.05
CA PHE A 147 -2.37 2.61 -5.31
C PHE A 147 -2.54 3.24 -3.94
N HIS A 148 -1.90 2.65 -2.94
CA HIS A 148 -1.77 3.23 -1.61
C HIS A 148 -0.31 3.62 -1.40
N LEU A 149 -0.05 4.93 -1.40
CA LEU A 149 1.30 5.50 -1.39
C LEU A 149 1.53 6.29 -0.09
N PRO A 150 2.68 6.14 0.56
CA PRO A 150 3.05 7.00 1.68
C PRO A 150 3.21 8.45 1.20
N PHE A 151 2.80 9.40 2.03
CA PHE A 151 2.89 10.83 1.72
C PHE A 151 3.41 11.62 2.92
N ALA A 152 2.74 11.58 4.07
CA ALA A 152 3.13 12.34 5.25
C ALA A 152 4.54 12.01 5.77
N SER A 153 4.99 10.76 5.62
CA SER A 153 6.32 10.32 6.04
C SER A 153 7.47 10.81 5.14
N LEU A 154 7.15 11.43 4.00
CA LEU A 154 8.17 12.01 3.09
C LEU A 154 8.65 13.40 3.53
N GLY A 155 7.99 14.00 4.50
CA GLY A 155 8.30 15.34 4.98
C GLY A 155 7.67 16.47 4.14
N GLU A 156 7.25 17.54 4.79
CA GLU A 156 6.45 18.61 4.18
C GLU A 156 7.15 19.35 3.04
N ALA A 157 8.47 19.50 3.14
CA ALA A 157 9.26 20.15 2.10
C ALA A 157 9.15 19.48 0.71
N ASN A 158 8.75 18.20 0.68
CA ASN A 158 8.68 17.42 -0.56
C ASN A 158 7.25 17.28 -1.11
N PHE A 159 6.21 17.72 -0.39
CA PHE A 159 4.82 17.40 -0.72
C PHE A 159 4.40 17.83 -2.11
N GLU A 160 4.72 19.05 -2.53
CA GLU A 160 4.35 19.51 -3.87
C GLU A 160 5.03 18.70 -4.97
N GLU A 161 6.31 18.38 -4.81
CA GLU A 161 7.07 17.61 -5.80
C GLU A 161 6.57 16.17 -5.89
N VAL A 162 6.25 15.55 -4.75
CA VAL A 162 5.63 14.22 -4.68
C VAL A 162 4.31 14.21 -5.45
N LEU A 163 3.45 15.19 -5.19
CA LEU A 163 2.14 15.28 -5.85
C LEU A 163 2.26 15.53 -7.35
N LYS A 164 3.22 16.37 -7.78
CA LYS A 164 3.53 16.60 -9.20
C LYS A 164 4.06 15.31 -9.85
N CYS A 165 4.93 14.57 -9.15
CA CYS A 165 5.44 13.28 -9.62
C CYS A 165 4.30 12.27 -9.80
N ILE A 166 3.40 12.14 -8.83
CA ILE A 166 2.22 11.27 -8.92
C ILE A 166 1.34 11.71 -10.09
N LYS A 167 0.96 12.98 -10.16
CA LYS A 167 0.09 13.52 -11.23
C LYS A 167 0.59 13.19 -12.62
N ASN A 168 1.88 13.38 -12.86
CA ASN A 168 2.51 13.16 -14.15
C ASN A 168 2.56 11.69 -14.58
N ASN A 169 2.35 10.75 -13.65
CA ASN A 169 2.44 9.31 -13.89
C ASN A 169 1.13 8.56 -13.67
N LEU A 170 0.03 9.24 -13.28
CA LEU A 170 -1.24 8.59 -12.93
C LEU A 170 -1.86 7.78 -14.07
N ASN A 171 -1.87 8.30 -15.29
CA ASN A 171 -2.41 7.61 -16.47
C ASN A 171 -3.80 6.99 -16.25
N GLY A 172 -4.72 7.74 -15.64
CA GLY A 172 -6.08 7.29 -15.34
C GLY A 172 -6.21 6.36 -14.12
N LYS A 173 -5.16 6.24 -13.30
CA LYS A 173 -5.17 5.47 -12.07
C LYS A 173 -5.64 6.29 -10.87
N PHE A 174 -6.04 5.62 -9.79
CA PHE A 174 -6.45 6.25 -8.55
C PHE A 174 -5.41 6.03 -7.45
N VAL A 175 -5.26 7.01 -6.56
CA VAL A 175 -4.33 6.93 -5.43
C VAL A 175 -5.03 7.20 -4.10
N TYR A 176 -4.70 6.37 -3.12
CA TYR A 176 -4.85 6.66 -1.70
C TYR A 176 -3.52 7.20 -1.21
N LEU A 177 -3.53 8.32 -0.50
CA LEU A 177 -2.34 8.92 0.07
C LEU A 177 -2.36 8.79 1.60
N GLY A 178 -1.23 8.40 2.15
CA GLY A 178 -1.02 8.36 3.59
C GLY A 178 -0.80 9.75 4.15
N PHE A 179 -1.86 10.43 4.56
CA PHE A 179 -1.79 11.78 5.12
C PHE A 179 -1.36 11.82 6.58
N VAL A 180 -1.27 10.65 7.21
CA VAL A 180 -0.80 10.47 8.59
C VAL A 180 0.41 9.55 8.58
N SER A 181 1.50 9.97 9.22
CA SER A 181 2.70 9.17 9.34
C SER A 181 2.55 8.13 10.47
N HIS A 182 2.82 6.88 10.16
CA HIS A 182 2.88 5.82 11.16
C HIS A 182 4.19 5.81 11.97
N LEU A 183 5.19 6.59 11.53
CA LEU A 183 6.51 6.69 12.18
C LEU A 183 6.67 7.98 13.01
N ALA A 184 5.86 9.01 12.76
CA ALA A 184 5.95 10.25 13.52
C ALA A 184 5.52 10.04 14.97
N LYS A 185 6.33 10.52 15.92
CA LYS A 185 6.04 10.41 17.35
C LYS A 185 4.81 11.21 17.75
N ASP A 186 4.61 12.37 17.14
CA ASP A 186 3.49 13.24 17.43
C ASP A 186 2.24 12.84 16.63
N VAL A 187 1.07 13.04 17.22
CA VAL A 187 -0.20 12.92 16.52
C VAL A 187 -0.42 14.18 15.70
N GLU A 188 -0.57 14.04 14.40
CA GLU A 188 -0.88 15.16 13.52
C GLU A 188 -2.23 15.78 13.87
N THR A 189 -2.33 17.11 13.84
CA THR A 189 -3.61 17.77 14.12
C THR A 189 -4.59 17.59 12.94
N PRO A 190 -5.91 17.52 13.21
CA PRO A 190 -6.92 17.46 12.14
C PRO A 190 -6.77 18.59 11.11
N LYS A 191 -6.42 19.80 11.55
CA LYS A 191 -6.18 20.95 10.68
C LYS A 191 -5.04 20.68 9.69
N ARG A 192 -3.89 20.18 10.18
CA ARG A 192 -2.72 19.87 9.34
C ARG A 192 -3.03 18.77 8.33
N ILE A 193 -3.82 17.78 8.73
CA ILE A 193 -4.25 16.71 7.81
C ILE A 193 -5.17 17.30 6.73
N ALA A 194 -6.12 18.18 7.11
CA ALA A 194 -7.00 18.83 6.15
C ALA A 194 -6.21 19.68 5.13
N GLU A 195 -5.23 20.48 5.58
CA GLU A 195 -4.35 21.27 4.72
C GLU A 195 -3.60 20.42 3.69
N ARG A 196 -3.10 19.25 4.11
CA ARG A 196 -2.45 18.28 3.21
C ARG A 196 -3.40 17.72 2.16
N ILE A 197 -4.65 17.42 2.55
CA ILE A 197 -5.68 16.93 1.63
C ILE A 197 -6.07 18.02 0.63
N GLU A 198 -6.25 19.26 1.08
CA GLU A 198 -6.55 20.42 0.25
C GLU A 198 -5.42 20.67 -0.79
N LEU A 199 -4.16 20.61 -0.35
CA LEU A 199 -3.00 20.72 -1.23
C LEU A 199 -3.00 19.60 -2.30
N ALA A 200 -3.23 18.36 -1.88
CA ALA A 200 -3.27 17.22 -2.80
C ALA A 200 -4.41 17.36 -3.83
N ASN A 201 -5.60 17.75 -3.38
CA ASN A 201 -6.73 18.02 -4.27
C ASN A 201 -6.41 19.10 -5.31
N GLY A 202 -5.80 20.20 -4.88
CA GLY A 202 -5.43 21.30 -5.77
C GLY A 202 -4.42 20.89 -6.84
N ILE A 203 -3.39 20.13 -6.48
CA ILE A 203 -2.35 19.71 -7.41
C ILE A 203 -2.82 18.58 -8.32
N LEU A 204 -3.44 17.54 -7.77
CA LEU A 204 -3.88 16.37 -8.54
C LEU A 204 -5.07 16.71 -9.47
N GLY A 205 -5.93 17.64 -9.06
CA GLY A 205 -7.17 17.99 -9.76
C GLY A 205 -8.36 17.08 -9.40
N PHE A 206 -8.18 16.23 -8.39
CA PHE A 206 -9.23 15.39 -7.77
C PHE A 206 -8.86 15.11 -6.32
N THR A 207 -9.83 14.70 -5.51
CA THR A 207 -9.58 14.32 -4.12
C THR A 207 -9.09 12.87 -4.05
N PRO A 208 -7.82 12.63 -3.61
CA PRO A 208 -7.32 11.27 -3.42
C PRO A 208 -8.01 10.58 -2.24
N GLY A 209 -7.92 9.25 -2.17
CA GLY A 209 -8.30 8.51 -0.98
C GLY A 209 -7.41 8.90 0.21
N VAL A 210 -7.96 8.87 1.42
CA VAL A 210 -7.25 9.29 2.65
C VAL A 210 -6.95 8.09 3.52
N SER A 211 -5.67 7.90 3.84
CA SER A 211 -5.21 6.79 4.70
C SER A 211 -4.02 7.22 5.57
N GLU A 212 -3.51 6.28 6.36
CA GLU A 212 -2.18 6.31 6.96
C GLU A 212 -1.12 5.91 5.94
N CYS A 213 0.16 6.26 6.19
CA CYS A 213 1.25 5.86 5.30
C CYS A 213 1.47 4.34 5.28
N CYS A 214 1.23 3.67 6.41
CA CYS A 214 1.34 2.21 6.59
C CYS A 214 0.48 1.78 7.79
N GLY A 215 0.45 0.48 8.09
CA GLY A 215 -0.14 -0.04 9.32
C GLY A 215 0.64 0.38 10.57
N TYR A 216 -0.02 0.35 11.72
CA TYR A 216 0.59 0.62 13.02
C TYR A 216 1.03 -0.69 13.67
N SER A 217 2.30 -0.76 14.10
CA SER A 217 2.85 -1.87 14.89
C SER A 217 2.49 -3.27 14.33
N PRO A 218 2.91 -3.62 13.11
CA PRO A 218 2.54 -4.88 12.47
C PRO A 218 3.28 -6.09 13.07
N PHE A 219 4.31 -5.87 13.88
CA PHE A 219 5.13 -6.92 14.47
C PHE A 219 4.88 -7.03 15.97
N CYS A 220 4.76 -8.25 16.47
CA CYS A 220 4.47 -8.52 17.89
C CYS A 220 5.56 -8.04 18.88
N ASN A 221 6.75 -7.77 18.39
CA ASN A 221 7.90 -7.26 19.14
C ASN A 221 8.08 -5.74 19.03
N ASP A 222 7.21 -5.02 18.33
CA ASP A 222 7.24 -3.56 18.30
C ASP A 222 6.64 -3.00 19.59
N LEU A 223 7.49 -2.36 20.39
CA LEU A 223 7.13 -1.69 21.64
C LEU A 223 7.05 -0.16 21.48
N THR A 224 7.20 0.36 20.27
CA THR A 224 7.27 1.80 20.02
C THR A 224 5.90 2.43 19.79
N THR A 225 4.90 1.62 19.44
CA THR A 225 3.54 2.07 19.11
C THR A 225 2.54 1.52 20.12
N THR A 226 1.86 2.39 20.85
CA THR A 226 0.75 1.97 21.71
C THR A 226 -0.57 1.96 20.95
N ARG A 227 -1.51 1.16 21.43
CA ARG A 227 -2.87 1.11 20.89
C ARG A 227 -3.57 2.47 20.96
N GLU A 228 -3.43 3.16 22.09
CA GLU A 228 -4.03 4.47 22.35
C GLU A 228 -3.52 5.48 21.33
N TRP A 229 -2.22 5.54 21.12
CA TRP A 229 -1.59 6.43 20.15
C TRP A 229 -2.08 6.13 18.71
N ALA A 230 -2.18 4.86 18.33
CA ALA A 230 -2.69 4.48 17.01
C ALA A 230 -4.15 4.97 16.82
N PHE A 231 -5.01 4.80 17.85
CA PHE A 231 -6.38 5.28 17.80
C PHE A 231 -6.49 6.81 17.78
N GLU A 232 -5.59 7.53 18.43
CA GLU A 232 -5.54 9.00 18.36
C GLU A 232 -5.21 9.46 16.94
N LYS A 233 -4.25 8.85 16.27
CA LYS A 233 -3.94 9.13 14.87
C LYS A 233 -5.12 8.85 13.94
N ILE A 234 -5.80 7.73 14.12
CA ILE A 234 -7.01 7.39 13.35
C ILE A 234 -8.12 8.42 13.56
N ARG A 235 -8.33 8.88 14.80
CA ARG A 235 -9.29 9.95 15.10
C ARG A 235 -8.90 11.26 14.40
N ALA A 236 -7.65 11.68 14.56
CA ALA A 236 -7.14 12.89 13.91
C ALA A 236 -7.31 12.85 12.39
N ARG A 237 -7.01 11.70 11.76
CA ARG A 237 -7.24 11.49 10.33
C ARG A 237 -8.72 11.65 9.96
N THR A 238 -9.60 11.02 10.72
CA THR A 238 -11.04 11.06 10.46
C THR A 238 -11.59 12.49 10.56
N GLU A 239 -11.17 13.23 11.58
CA GLU A 239 -11.57 14.63 11.78
C GLU A 239 -10.97 15.54 10.70
N GLY A 240 -9.68 15.37 10.36
CA GLY A 240 -9.02 16.11 9.29
C GLY A 240 -9.69 15.87 7.92
N THR A 241 -10.09 14.63 7.64
CA THR A 241 -10.83 14.32 6.42
C THR A 241 -12.18 15.05 6.36
N LYS A 242 -12.93 15.10 7.47
CA LYS A 242 -14.18 15.84 7.56
C LYS A 242 -13.98 17.35 7.35
N LEU A 243 -12.91 17.91 7.94
CA LEU A 243 -12.58 19.34 7.75
C LEU A 243 -12.24 19.64 6.28
N ALA A 244 -11.42 18.82 5.63
CA ALA A 244 -11.11 18.98 4.22
C ALA A 244 -12.38 18.86 3.35
N ALA A 245 -13.22 17.84 3.59
CA ALA A 245 -14.45 17.62 2.84
C ALA A 245 -15.44 18.80 2.94
N SER A 246 -15.45 19.52 4.07
CA SER A 246 -16.28 20.71 4.22
C SER A 246 -15.84 21.92 3.39
N LYS A 247 -14.56 21.94 2.98
CA LYS A 247 -13.95 23.03 2.21
C LYS A 247 -13.83 22.69 0.73
N ILE A 248 -13.55 21.43 0.41
CA ILE A 248 -13.45 20.95 -0.95
C ILE A 248 -14.88 20.76 -1.46
N LYS A 249 -15.30 21.57 -2.46
CA LYS A 249 -16.52 21.26 -3.19
C LYS A 249 -16.28 19.97 -3.95
N LEU A 250 -16.91 18.89 -3.52
CA LEU A 250 -16.93 17.63 -4.28
C LEU A 250 -17.74 17.89 -5.55
N ASN A 251 -17.05 17.97 -6.68
CA ASN A 251 -17.68 18.04 -8.01
C ASN A 251 -18.11 16.65 -8.44
#